data_7bea5a130789c9926666bc854e515de3
#
_entry.id   7bea5a130789c9926666bc854e515de3
#
_cell.length_a   1.000
_cell.length_b   1.000
_cell.length_c   1.000
_cell.angle_alpha   90.00
_cell.angle_beta   90.00
_cell.angle_gamma   90.00
#
_symmetry.space_group_name_H-M   'P 1'
#
loop_
_entity.id
_entity.type
_entity.pdbx_description
1 polymer ?
#
loop_
_entity_poly.entity_id
_entity_poly.type
_entity_poly.pdbx_seq_one_letter_code
_entity_poly.pdbx_strand_id
1 'polypeptide(L)'
;MINEELYKDLMALLVRVSNLRNTPQISKDTDVEYLKKDIVSVMTIVLRASREKAGTEDFSLGVDYSEALEYMDRCRIWISLLLETKAISKHIHFQLSRMADSIYCRLSDSSVQKTTLI
;
A
#
# COMPACT_ATOMS: atom_id res chain seq x y z
N MET A 1 7.26 -11.63 -11.22
CA MET A 1 8.32 -10.80 -10.69
C MET A 1 7.83 -10.00 -9.51
N ILE A 2 8.74 -9.49 -8.71
CA ILE A 2 8.40 -8.85 -7.43
C ILE A 2 7.39 -7.71 -7.59
N ASN A 3 7.58 -6.87 -8.61
CA ASN A 3 6.70 -5.72 -8.83
C ASN A 3 5.29 -6.13 -9.23
N GLU A 4 5.17 -7.23 -9.95
CA GLU A 4 3.88 -7.76 -10.37
C GLU A 4 3.09 -8.28 -9.19
N GLU A 5 3.74 -9.00 -8.28
CA GLU A 5 3.12 -9.49 -7.05
C GLU A 5 2.73 -8.35 -6.12
N LEU A 6 3.60 -7.34 -6.00
CA LEU A 6 3.28 -6.14 -5.23
C LEU A 6 2.03 -5.46 -5.77
N TYR A 7 1.94 -5.34 -7.09
CA TYR A 7 0.79 -4.71 -7.72
C TYR A 7 -0.49 -5.51 -7.43
N LYS A 8 -0.42 -6.83 -7.52
CA LYS A 8 -1.55 -7.70 -7.21
C LYS A 8 -1.99 -7.58 -5.75
N ASP A 9 -1.04 -7.52 -4.84
CA ASP A 9 -1.33 -7.37 -3.42
C ASP A 9 -1.99 -6.01 -3.13
N LEU A 10 -1.49 -4.96 -3.76
CA LEU A 10 -2.06 -3.62 -3.63
C LEU A 10 -3.47 -3.58 -4.22
N MET A 11 -3.68 -4.21 -5.37
CA MET A 11 -5.01 -4.29 -5.97
C MET A 11 -5.97 -5.04 -5.04
N ALA A 12 -5.52 -6.14 -4.43
CA ALA A 12 -6.33 -6.89 -3.49
C ALA A 12 -6.73 -6.03 -2.29
N LEU A 13 -5.79 -5.25 -1.76
CA LEU A 13 -6.08 -4.33 -0.66
C LEU A 13 -7.09 -3.26 -1.08
N LEU A 14 -6.90 -2.67 -2.26
CA LEU A 14 -7.80 -1.64 -2.78
C LEU A 14 -9.21 -2.19 -2.96
N VAL A 15 -9.35 -3.39 -3.53
CA VAL A 15 -10.64 -4.05 -3.71
C VAL A 15 -11.29 -4.33 -2.36
N ARG A 16 -10.51 -4.81 -1.40
CA ARG A 16 -11.05 -5.09 -0.05
C ARG A 16 -11.57 -3.82 0.61
N VAL A 17 -10.81 -2.73 0.52
CA VAL A 17 -11.24 -1.43 1.06
C VAL A 17 -12.47 -0.93 0.32
N SER A 18 -12.50 -1.07 -1.00
CA SER A 18 -13.64 -0.63 -1.81
C SER A 18 -14.93 -1.39 -1.48
N ASN A 19 -14.79 -2.63 -1.01
CA ASN A 19 -15.94 -3.47 -0.64
C ASN A 19 -16.44 -3.21 0.78
N LEU A 20 -15.89 -2.24 1.50
CA LEU A 20 -16.35 -1.88 2.83
C LEU A 20 -17.67 -1.07 2.82
N ARG A 21 -18.31 -0.94 1.69
CA ARG A 21 -19.47 -0.08 1.49
C ARG A 21 -20.77 -0.56 2.13
N ASN A 22 -20.75 -1.64 2.89
CA ASN A 22 -21.97 -2.29 3.36
C ASN A 22 -22.58 -1.66 4.62
N THR A 23 -21.96 -0.62 5.17
CA THR A 23 -22.51 0.09 6.34
C THR A 23 -22.73 1.56 5.99
N PRO A 24 -23.84 2.17 6.48
CA PRO A 24 -24.11 3.58 6.22
C PRO A 24 -23.01 4.52 6.74
N GLN A 25 -22.28 4.10 7.76
CA GLN A 25 -21.19 4.88 8.34
C GLN A 25 -20.01 4.98 7.38
N ILE A 26 -19.68 3.87 6.71
CA ILE A 26 -18.53 3.82 5.80
C ILE A 26 -18.82 4.60 4.52
N SER A 27 -20.05 4.57 4.01
CA SER A 27 -20.37 5.27 2.77
C SER A 27 -20.18 6.78 2.85
N LYS A 28 -20.16 7.33 4.08
CA LYS A 28 -19.94 8.75 4.32
C LYS A 28 -18.57 9.05 4.86
N ASP A 29 -17.71 8.03 5.01
CA ASP A 29 -16.44 8.19 5.70
C ASP A 29 -15.37 8.64 4.71
N THR A 30 -14.86 9.84 4.93
CA THR A 30 -13.78 10.40 4.12
C THR A 30 -12.46 9.69 4.35
N ASP A 31 -12.28 9.03 5.50
CA ASP A 31 -11.05 8.27 5.80
C ASP A 31 -10.88 7.10 4.83
N VAL A 32 -11.99 6.47 4.42
CA VAL A 32 -11.95 5.41 3.41
C VAL A 32 -11.46 5.96 2.08
N GLU A 33 -11.92 7.14 1.70
CA GLU A 33 -11.50 7.77 0.45
C GLU A 33 -10.02 8.15 0.47
N TYR A 34 -9.52 8.66 1.59
CA TYR A 34 -8.09 8.96 1.75
C TYR A 34 -7.25 7.69 1.73
N LEU A 35 -7.73 6.62 2.36
CA LEU A 35 -7.06 5.33 2.34
C LEU A 35 -6.94 4.81 0.90
N LYS A 36 -8.02 4.85 0.12
CA LYS A 36 -7.99 4.44 -1.29
C LYS A 36 -7.00 5.27 -2.09
N LYS A 37 -6.99 6.57 -1.87
CA LYS A 37 -6.06 7.47 -2.56
C LYS A 37 -4.61 7.10 -2.29
N ASP A 38 -4.29 6.83 -1.03
CA ASP A 38 -2.93 6.46 -0.65
C ASP A 38 -2.53 5.12 -1.26
N ILE A 39 -3.44 4.15 -1.30
CA ILE A 39 -3.19 2.86 -1.95
C ILE A 39 -2.90 3.07 -3.45
N VAL A 40 -3.70 3.87 -4.12
CA VAL A 40 -3.49 4.16 -5.54
C VAL A 40 -2.15 4.86 -5.76
N SER A 41 -1.75 5.73 -4.85
CA SER A 41 -0.45 6.38 -4.92
C SER A 41 0.69 5.37 -4.87
N VAL A 42 0.61 4.39 -3.98
CA VAL A 42 1.60 3.30 -3.91
C VAL A 42 1.60 2.50 -5.22
N MET A 43 0.43 2.15 -5.73
CA MET A 43 0.30 1.42 -6.99
C MET A 43 0.95 2.19 -8.15
N THR A 44 0.75 3.50 -8.19
CA THR A 44 1.34 4.36 -9.21
C THR A 44 2.86 4.33 -9.14
N ILE A 45 3.42 4.40 -7.94
CA ILE A 45 4.86 4.33 -7.74
C ILE A 45 5.41 2.99 -8.22
N VAL A 46 4.74 1.89 -7.86
CA VAL A 46 5.17 0.55 -8.26
C VAL A 46 5.12 0.38 -9.78
N LEU A 47 4.06 0.85 -10.43
CA LEU A 47 3.94 0.80 -11.88
C LEU A 47 5.02 1.62 -12.57
N ARG A 48 5.26 2.83 -12.08
CA ARG A 48 6.29 3.71 -12.64
C ARG A 48 7.66 3.07 -12.52
N ALA A 49 7.97 2.51 -11.37
CA ALA A 49 9.23 1.82 -11.14
C ALA A 49 9.42 0.63 -12.09
N SER A 50 8.36 -0.13 -12.34
CA SER A 50 8.41 -1.24 -13.27
C SER A 50 8.72 -0.79 -14.69
N ARG A 51 8.12 0.31 -15.13
CA ARG A 51 8.35 0.88 -16.46
C ARG A 51 9.76 1.41 -16.61
N GLU A 52 10.24 2.13 -15.61
CA GLU A 52 11.59 2.69 -15.63
C GLU A 52 12.64 1.59 -15.68
N LYS A 53 12.45 0.54 -14.88
CA LYS A 53 13.37 -0.58 -14.84
C LYS A 53 13.39 -1.34 -16.16
N ALA A 54 12.24 -1.50 -16.80
CA ALA A 54 12.15 -2.17 -18.09
C ALA A 54 12.84 -1.38 -19.20
N GLY A 55 12.93 -0.05 -19.05
CA GLY A 55 13.56 0.83 -20.04
C GLY A 55 15.05 1.06 -19.83
N THR A 56 15.65 0.51 -18.77
CA THR A 56 17.07 0.71 -18.49
C THR A 56 17.86 -0.57 -18.70
N GLU A 57 19.10 -0.42 -19.14
CA GLU A 57 20.01 -1.54 -19.27
C GLU A 57 20.76 -1.84 -17.98
N ASP A 58 20.68 -0.95 -17.01
CA ASP A 58 21.42 -1.10 -15.76
C ASP A 58 20.55 -1.77 -14.71
N PHE A 59 20.63 -3.09 -14.64
CA PHE A 59 19.88 -3.89 -13.66
C PHE A 59 20.48 -3.86 -12.27
N SER A 60 21.63 -3.24 -12.10
CA SER A 60 22.26 -3.12 -10.79
C SER A 60 21.60 -2.05 -9.93
N LEU A 61 20.89 -1.11 -10.55
CA LEU A 61 20.18 -0.07 -9.84
C LEU A 61 18.79 -0.58 -9.45
N GLY A 62 18.61 -0.77 -8.16
CA GLY A 62 17.29 -1.10 -7.63
C GLY A 62 16.39 0.12 -7.58
N VAL A 63 15.20 -0.07 -7.09
CA VAL A 63 14.18 0.98 -6.98
C VAL A 63 14.14 1.49 -5.55
N ASP A 64 14.06 2.81 -5.39
CA ASP A 64 13.87 3.42 -4.09
C ASP A 64 12.36 3.56 -3.84
N TYR A 65 11.85 2.79 -2.90
CA TYR A 65 10.45 2.80 -2.52
C TYR A 65 10.17 3.63 -1.26
N SER A 66 11.07 4.54 -0.89
CA SER A 66 10.90 5.35 0.33
C SER A 66 9.57 6.09 0.35
N GLU A 67 9.20 6.69 -0.79
CA GLU A 67 7.93 7.42 -0.90
C GLU A 67 6.74 6.47 -0.77
N ALA A 68 6.82 5.29 -1.40
CA ALA A 68 5.77 4.29 -1.28
C ALA A 68 5.60 3.82 0.16
N LEU A 69 6.70 3.66 0.89
CA LEU A 69 6.66 3.27 2.30
C LEU A 69 5.97 4.34 3.16
N GLU A 70 6.20 5.62 2.86
CA GLU A 70 5.49 6.70 3.55
C GLU A 70 3.99 6.64 3.32
N TYR A 71 3.56 6.37 2.09
CA TYR A 71 2.13 6.20 1.80
C TYR A 71 1.55 4.97 2.51
N MET A 72 2.32 3.89 2.64
CA MET A 72 1.86 2.72 3.38
C MET A 72 1.73 3.02 4.88
N ASP A 73 2.60 3.83 5.45
CA ASP A 73 2.45 4.27 6.84
C ASP A 73 1.16 5.07 7.00
N ARG A 74 0.83 5.93 6.04
CA ARG A 74 -0.43 6.67 6.05
C ARG A 74 -1.62 5.72 5.96
N CYS A 75 -1.54 4.69 5.12
CA CYS A 75 -2.59 3.67 5.04
C CYS A 75 -2.85 3.02 6.40
N ARG A 76 -1.80 2.70 7.14
CA ARG A 76 -1.92 2.13 8.47
C ARG A 76 -2.64 3.08 9.43
N ILE A 77 -2.35 4.37 9.34
CA ILE A 77 -3.02 5.39 10.15
C ILE A 77 -4.51 5.43 9.82
N TRP A 78 -4.87 5.45 8.53
CA TRP A 78 -6.28 5.46 8.14
C TRP A 78 -7.01 4.20 8.61
N ILE A 79 -6.36 3.03 8.50
CA ILE A 79 -6.95 1.77 8.97
C ILE A 79 -7.21 1.82 10.48
N SER A 80 -6.26 2.36 11.24
CA SER A 80 -6.41 2.51 12.70
C SER A 80 -7.53 3.48 13.05
N LEU A 81 -7.66 4.58 12.31
CA LEU A 81 -8.75 5.53 12.52
C LEU A 81 -10.11 4.91 12.24
N LEU A 82 -10.21 4.08 11.21
CA LEU A 82 -11.46 3.38 10.90
C LEU A 82 -11.88 2.48 12.05
N LEU A 83 -10.94 1.84 12.74
CA LEU A 83 -11.25 1.04 13.91
C LEU A 83 -11.69 1.93 15.08
N GLU A 84 -10.93 2.99 15.35
CA GLU A 84 -11.21 3.88 16.48
C GLU A 84 -12.57 4.58 16.35
N THR A 85 -12.96 4.91 15.12
CA THR A 85 -14.26 5.53 14.84
C THR A 85 -15.37 4.51 14.72
N LYS A 86 -15.07 3.23 14.91
CA LYS A 86 -16.02 2.11 14.83
C LYS A 86 -16.63 1.93 13.43
N ALA A 87 -15.96 2.44 12.42
CA ALA A 87 -16.38 2.24 11.03
C ALA A 87 -16.13 0.81 10.56
N ILE A 88 -15.14 0.14 11.13
CA ILE A 88 -14.85 -1.26 10.83
C ILE A 88 -14.75 -2.06 12.13
N SER A 89 -14.98 -3.37 12.04
CA SER A 89 -14.85 -4.28 13.16
C SER A 89 -13.37 -4.60 13.41
N LYS A 90 -13.10 -5.16 14.59
CA LYS A 90 -11.74 -5.64 14.91
C LYS A 90 -11.26 -6.69 13.93
N HIS A 91 -12.16 -7.54 13.44
CA HIS A 91 -11.82 -8.58 12.47
C HIS A 91 -11.38 -7.97 11.15
N ILE A 92 -12.12 -6.99 10.64
CA ILE A 92 -11.76 -6.29 9.40
C ILE A 92 -10.46 -5.51 9.58
N HIS A 93 -10.31 -4.83 10.71
CA HIS A 93 -9.06 -4.14 11.04
C HIS A 93 -7.86 -5.09 10.97
N PHE A 94 -8.00 -6.27 11.59
CA PHE A 94 -6.94 -7.27 11.58
C PHE A 94 -6.59 -7.71 10.15
N GLN A 95 -7.61 -7.96 9.32
CA GLN A 95 -7.38 -8.37 7.94
C GLN A 95 -6.66 -7.29 7.14
N LEU A 96 -7.14 -6.05 7.22
CA LEU A 96 -6.53 -4.93 6.48
C LEU A 96 -5.11 -4.66 6.96
N SER A 97 -4.89 -4.73 8.26
CA SER A 97 -3.56 -4.51 8.83
C SER A 97 -2.58 -5.56 8.35
N ARG A 98 -2.98 -6.82 8.31
CA ARG A 98 -2.11 -7.89 7.80
C ARG A 98 -1.76 -7.68 6.33
N MET A 99 -2.73 -7.30 5.52
CA MET A 99 -2.51 -7.02 4.10
C MET A 99 -1.53 -5.85 3.93
N ALA A 100 -1.75 -4.78 4.67
CA ALA A 100 -0.88 -3.60 4.62
C ALA A 100 0.54 -3.93 5.09
N ASP A 101 0.68 -4.69 6.16
CA ASP A 101 1.98 -5.08 6.70
C ASP A 101 2.75 -5.95 5.70
N SER A 102 2.07 -6.88 5.05
CA SER A 102 2.70 -7.73 4.03
C SER A 102 3.24 -6.89 2.86
N ILE A 103 2.44 -5.92 2.40
CA ILE A 103 2.87 -5.01 1.33
C ILE A 103 4.05 -4.16 1.79
N TYR A 104 3.99 -3.63 3.01
CA TYR A 104 5.07 -2.83 3.58
C TYR A 104 6.37 -3.62 3.61
N CYS A 105 6.32 -4.85 4.08
CA CYS A 105 7.52 -5.70 4.16
C CYS A 105 8.10 -5.96 2.76
N ARG A 106 7.25 -6.25 1.78
CA ARG A 106 7.73 -6.47 0.41
C ARG A 106 8.36 -5.23 -0.20
N LEU A 107 7.76 -4.06 0.03
CA LEU A 107 8.33 -2.80 -0.43
C LEU A 107 9.67 -2.53 0.24
N SER A 108 9.74 -2.75 1.54
CA SER A 108 10.97 -2.53 2.30
C SER A 108 12.09 -3.46 1.82
N ASP A 109 11.77 -4.73 1.60
CA ASP A 109 12.74 -5.71 1.13
C ASP A 109 13.21 -5.42 -0.29
N SER A 110 12.34 -4.86 -1.10
CA SER A 110 12.64 -4.55 -2.51
C SER A 110 13.32 -3.19 -2.69
N SER A 111 13.25 -2.33 -1.68
CA SER A 111 13.79 -0.98 -1.77
C SER A 111 15.30 -0.98 -1.64
N VAL A 112 15.98 -0.19 -2.47
CA VAL A 112 17.42 0.01 -2.33
C VAL A 112 17.66 0.97 -1.19
N GLN A 113 18.42 0.52 -0.23
CA GLN A 113 18.82 1.37 0.90
C GLN A 113 20.18 1.96 0.60
N LYS A 114 20.22 3.27 0.48
CA LYS A 114 21.47 3.98 0.17
C LYS A 114 22.54 3.80 1.22
N THR A 115 22.14 3.44 2.42
CA THR A 115 23.06 3.25 3.54
C THR A 115 23.77 1.90 3.55
N THR A 116 23.40 0.99 2.68
CA THR A 116 23.99 -0.35 2.68
C THR A 116 25.27 -0.47 1.87
N LEU A 117 25.77 0.62 1.36
CA LEU A 117 26.92 0.62 0.44
C LEU A 117 28.27 0.72 1.13
N ILE A 118 28.29 0.55 2.39
CA ILE A 118 29.57 0.71 3.11
C ILE A 118 30.18 -0.61 3.50
#